data_892dbe7b1cbf31819dbcdd81e165f5cb
#
_entry.id   892dbe7b1cbf31819dbcdd81e165f5cb
#
_cell.length_a   1.000
_cell.length_b   1.000
_cell.length_c   1.000
_cell.angle_alpha   90.00
_cell.angle_beta   90.00
_cell.angle_gamma   90.00
#
_symmetry.space_group_name_H-M   'P 1'
#
loop_
_entity.id
_entity.type
_entity.pdbx_description
1 polymer ?
#
loop_
_entity_poly.entity_id
_entity_poly.type
_entity_poly.pdbx_seq_one_letter_code
_entity_poly.pdbx_strand_id
1 'polypeptide(L)'
;LLAIRAYALPTGVALATGFLLQWSDRLILAAHVPPAQLGAYSAAGDLALQGMGLLFSAFHLAWFPRLIATWEQRRQDVAPMFAHYLQLTAAVMLPAALGFVLVAPDLSQALLGGAFRADAAAVMPWFALAALLAGLRCYVIDVQLNLSQRMKTLGLIVAASALLSIALNLWVVPRYGILGAARVAVLVQAAGCLMSYVAGRGVLRF
;
A
#
# COMPACT_ATOMS: atom_id res chain seq x y z
N LEU A 1 -1.70 -24.39 25.78
CA LEU A 1 -1.75 -22.97 26.14
C LEU A 1 -0.46 -22.23 25.73
N LEU A 2 0.74 -22.76 26.00
CA LEU A 2 2.03 -22.13 25.62
C LEU A 2 2.22 -22.04 24.11
N ALA A 3 1.86 -23.06 23.32
CA ALA A 3 1.95 -23.07 21.87
C ALA A 3 0.98 -22.04 21.23
N ILE A 4 -0.21 -21.88 21.80
CA ILE A 4 -1.19 -20.88 21.34
C ILE A 4 -0.66 -19.46 21.59
N ARG A 5 -0.06 -19.20 22.74
CA ARG A 5 0.55 -17.90 23.06
C ARG A 5 1.74 -17.58 22.15
N ALA A 6 2.58 -18.57 21.84
CA ALA A 6 3.74 -18.40 20.95
C ALA A 6 3.36 -18.01 19.51
N TYR A 7 2.17 -18.40 19.04
CA TYR A 7 1.65 -18.04 17.72
C TYR A 7 0.75 -16.79 17.76
N ALA A 8 -0.15 -16.70 18.74
CA ALA A 8 -1.14 -15.64 18.81
C ALA A 8 -0.52 -14.26 19.08
N LEU A 9 0.54 -14.19 19.90
CA LEU A 9 1.15 -12.93 20.27
C LEU A 9 1.88 -12.24 19.08
N PRO A 10 2.76 -12.93 18.33
CA PRO A 10 3.38 -12.35 17.13
C PRO A 10 2.35 -11.97 16.05
N THR A 11 1.32 -12.81 15.87
CA THR A 11 0.25 -12.54 14.90
C THR A 11 -0.57 -11.33 15.31
N GLY A 12 -0.93 -11.21 16.59
CA GLY A 12 -1.65 -10.05 17.12
C GLY A 12 -0.86 -8.74 16.98
N VAL A 13 0.44 -8.77 17.26
CA VAL A 13 1.33 -7.61 17.07
C VAL A 13 1.41 -7.22 15.59
N ALA A 14 1.53 -8.20 14.68
CA ALA A 14 1.58 -7.93 13.25
C ALA A 14 0.27 -7.31 12.74
N LEU A 15 -0.88 -7.82 13.18
CA LEU A 15 -2.19 -7.27 12.85
C LEU A 15 -2.38 -5.85 13.41
N ALA A 16 -2.01 -5.62 14.67
CA ALA A 16 -2.08 -4.29 15.29
C ALA A 16 -1.18 -3.28 14.56
N THR A 17 0.03 -3.69 14.16
CA THR A 17 0.96 -2.84 13.40
C THR A 17 0.41 -2.52 12.01
N GLY A 18 -0.19 -3.51 11.34
CA GLY A 18 -0.86 -3.29 10.05
C GLY A 18 -2.05 -2.34 10.18
N PHE A 19 -2.85 -2.49 11.24
CA PHE A 19 -3.95 -1.57 11.53
C PHE A 19 -3.45 -0.15 11.79
N LEU A 20 -2.40 0.03 12.59
CA LEU A 20 -1.80 1.34 12.86
C LEU A 20 -1.27 1.99 11.56
N LEU A 21 -0.64 1.21 10.68
CA LEU A 21 -0.17 1.72 9.38
C LEU A 21 -1.33 2.23 8.52
N GLN A 22 -2.46 1.53 8.55
CA GLN A 22 -3.62 1.84 7.69
C GLN A 22 -4.52 2.93 8.23
N TRP A 23 -4.59 3.13 9.55
CA TRP A 23 -5.60 3.98 10.19
C TRP A 23 -5.02 5.13 11.03
N SER A 24 -3.71 5.16 11.26
CA SER A 24 -3.08 6.19 12.11
C SER A 24 -3.27 7.61 11.58
N ASP A 25 -3.23 7.79 10.28
CA ASP A 25 -3.46 9.07 9.61
C ASP A 25 -4.86 9.62 9.89
N ARG A 26 -5.89 8.75 9.80
CA ARG A 26 -7.29 9.12 10.08
C ARG A 26 -7.52 9.48 11.53
N LEU A 27 -6.86 8.78 12.47
CA LEU A 27 -6.94 9.10 13.89
C LEU A 27 -6.30 10.46 14.19
N ILE A 28 -5.17 10.76 13.58
CA ILE A 28 -4.49 12.05 13.73
C ILE A 28 -5.31 13.16 13.07
N LEU A 29 -5.84 12.94 11.88
CA LEU A 29 -6.72 13.89 11.18
C LEU A 29 -7.97 14.20 11.98
N ALA A 30 -8.61 13.20 12.61
CA ALA A 30 -9.82 13.38 13.39
C ALA A 30 -9.68 14.42 14.52
N ALA A 31 -8.45 14.59 15.03
CA ALA A 31 -8.14 15.59 16.07
C ALA A 31 -7.86 17.00 15.51
N HIS A 32 -7.66 17.16 14.19
CA HIS A 32 -7.14 18.41 13.60
C HIS A 32 -7.99 19.00 12.49
N VAL A 33 -8.91 18.21 11.90
CA VAL A 33 -9.74 18.69 10.78
C VAL A 33 -11.22 18.46 11.04
N PRO A 34 -12.11 19.24 10.39
CA PRO A 34 -13.55 19.04 10.50
C PRO A 34 -13.98 17.64 10.01
N PRO A 35 -15.05 17.05 10.58
CA PRO A 35 -15.55 15.73 10.19
C PRO A 35 -15.84 15.58 8.69
N ALA A 36 -16.27 16.67 8.03
CA ALA A 36 -16.51 16.67 6.60
C ALA A 36 -15.22 16.43 5.79
N GLN A 37 -14.11 17.07 6.16
CA GLN A 37 -12.81 16.86 5.51
C GLN A 37 -12.26 15.46 5.77
N LEU A 38 -12.42 14.96 7.00
CA LEU A 38 -12.05 13.57 7.34
C LEU A 38 -12.86 12.56 6.51
N GLY A 39 -14.16 12.81 6.33
CA GLY A 39 -15.02 11.98 5.49
C GLY A 39 -14.58 11.98 4.03
N ALA A 40 -14.28 13.15 3.47
CA ALA A 40 -13.76 13.29 2.10
C ALA A 40 -12.42 12.57 1.90
N TYR A 41 -11.49 12.74 2.84
CA TYR A 41 -10.19 12.07 2.86
C TYR A 41 -10.35 10.55 2.91
N SER A 42 -11.19 10.06 3.82
CA SER A 42 -11.41 8.61 3.99
C SER A 42 -12.05 7.99 2.76
N ALA A 43 -13.08 8.61 2.20
CA ALA A 43 -13.77 8.13 1.01
C ALA A 43 -12.83 8.10 -0.22
N ALA A 44 -12.05 9.17 -0.43
CA ALA A 44 -11.06 9.22 -1.51
C ALA A 44 -9.98 8.14 -1.37
N GLY A 45 -9.47 7.95 -0.15
CA GLY A 45 -8.48 6.92 0.15
C GLY A 45 -9.02 5.52 -0.06
N ASP A 46 -10.22 5.23 0.42
CA ASP A 46 -10.85 3.91 0.26
C ASP A 46 -11.13 3.57 -1.20
N LEU A 47 -11.62 4.53 -1.99
CA LEU A 47 -11.85 4.34 -3.42
C LEU A 47 -10.54 4.02 -4.16
N ALA A 48 -9.48 4.78 -3.90
CA ALA A 48 -8.19 4.56 -4.55
C ALA A 48 -7.54 3.25 -4.13
N LEU A 49 -7.45 2.98 -2.81
CA LEU A 49 -6.78 1.80 -2.28
C LEU A 49 -7.53 0.52 -2.63
N GLN A 50 -8.87 0.50 -2.52
CA GLN A 50 -9.66 -0.68 -2.85
C GLN A 50 -9.71 -0.91 -4.35
N GLY A 51 -9.92 0.13 -5.15
CA GLY A 51 -9.96 0.02 -6.60
C GLY A 51 -8.65 -0.53 -7.18
N MET A 52 -7.53 0.09 -6.83
CA MET A 52 -6.20 -0.39 -7.25
C MET A 52 -5.86 -1.75 -6.61
N GLY A 53 -6.23 -1.97 -5.35
CA GLY A 53 -6.02 -3.22 -4.64
C GLY A 53 -6.70 -4.41 -5.30
N LEU A 54 -7.93 -4.25 -5.80
CA LEU A 54 -8.65 -5.29 -6.54
C LEU A 54 -7.90 -5.67 -7.83
N LEU A 55 -7.42 -4.69 -8.60
CA LEU A 55 -6.65 -4.95 -9.80
C LEU A 55 -5.36 -5.71 -9.49
N PHE A 56 -4.57 -5.25 -8.52
CA PHE A 56 -3.35 -5.92 -8.09
C PHE A 56 -3.60 -7.34 -7.57
N SER A 57 -4.64 -7.53 -6.77
CA SER A 57 -4.98 -8.85 -6.21
C SER A 57 -5.40 -9.84 -7.28
N ALA A 58 -6.16 -9.41 -8.29
CA ALA A 58 -6.55 -10.25 -9.42
C ALA A 58 -5.32 -10.75 -10.20
N PHE A 59 -4.36 -9.86 -10.49
CA PHE A 59 -3.10 -10.24 -11.12
C PHE A 59 -2.28 -11.19 -10.24
N HIS A 60 -2.18 -10.88 -8.96
CA HIS A 60 -1.42 -11.69 -8.01
C HIS A 60 -1.99 -13.11 -7.89
N LEU A 61 -3.30 -13.26 -7.77
CA LEU A 61 -3.96 -14.56 -7.69
C LEU A 61 -3.71 -15.43 -8.92
N ALA A 62 -3.56 -14.83 -10.10
CA ALA A 62 -3.27 -15.56 -11.32
C ALA A 62 -1.80 -16.00 -11.43
N TRP A 63 -0.86 -15.20 -10.93
CA TRP A 63 0.57 -15.38 -11.14
C TRP A 63 1.32 -15.99 -9.96
N PHE A 64 0.91 -15.70 -8.73
CA PHE A 64 1.63 -16.11 -7.52
C PHE A 64 1.77 -17.63 -7.36
N PRO A 65 0.74 -18.46 -7.61
CA PRO A 65 0.89 -19.91 -7.56
C PRO A 65 1.93 -20.45 -8.57
N ARG A 66 1.97 -19.86 -9.77
CA ARG A 66 2.95 -20.22 -10.80
C ARG A 66 4.37 -19.85 -10.39
N LEU A 67 4.55 -18.68 -9.78
CA LEU A 67 5.84 -18.24 -9.23
C LEU A 67 6.34 -19.18 -8.14
N ILE A 68 5.47 -19.62 -7.21
CA ILE A 68 5.82 -20.60 -6.18
C ILE A 68 6.25 -21.94 -6.82
N ALA A 69 5.44 -22.48 -7.72
CA ALA A 69 5.76 -23.74 -8.38
C ALA A 69 7.09 -23.69 -9.13
N THR A 70 7.36 -22.57 -9.81
CA THR A 70 8.64 -22.37 -10.50
C THR A 70 9.80 -22.21 -9.53
N TRP A 71 9.60 -21.50 -8.39
CA TRP A 71 10.60 -21.36 -7.35
C TRP A 71 11.02 -22.71 -6.74
N GLU A 72 10.06 -23.62 -6.56
CA GLU A 72 10.32 -24.95 -5.99
C GLU A 72 10.97 -25.91 -6.98
N GLN A 73 10.55 -25.87 -8.27
CA GLN A 73 10.95 -26.86 -9.27
C GLN A 73 12.12 -26.41 -10.14
N ARG A 74 12.20 -25.14 -10.50
CA ARG A 74 13.14 -24.60 -11.50
C ARG A 74 13.59 -23.19 -11.13
N ARG A 75 14.43 -23.05 -10.14
CA ARG A 75 14.89 -21.72 -9.63
C ARG A 75 15.49 -20.82 -10.70
N GLN A 76 16.14 -21.38 -11.72
CA GLN A 76 16.72 -20.63 -12.83
C GLN A 76 15.68 -19.90 -13.69
N ASP A 77 14.44 -20.40 -13.74
CA ASP A 77 13.37 -19.84 -14.58
C ASP A 77 12.54 -18.78 -13.83
N VAL A 78 12.80 -18.58 -12.54
CA VAL A 78 12.04 -17.61 -11.71
C VAL A 78 12.31 -16.17 -12.12
N ALA A 79 13.57 -15.82 -12.42
CA ALA A 79 13.93 -14.45 -12.76
C ALA A 79 13.26 -13.97 -14.06
N PRO A 80 13.31 -14.72 -15.20
CA PRO A 80 12.60 -14.31 -16.41
C PRO A 80 11.08 -14.30 -16.22
N MET A 81 10.52 -15.25 -15.46
CA MET A 81 9.10 -15.27 -15.16
C MET A 81 8.67 -14.07 -14.32
N PHE A 82 9.47 -13.71 -13.33
CA PHE A 82 9.20 -12.54 -12.48
C PHE A 82 9.32 -11.23 -13.27
N ALA A 83 10.30 -11.12 -14.17
CA ALA A 83 10.45 -9.97 -15.06
C ALA A 83 9.21 -9.80 -15.97
N HIS A 84 8.69 -10.90 -16.50
CA HIS A 84 7.46 -10.87 -17.30
C HIS A 84 6.23 -10.47 -16.46
N TYR A 85 6.11 -11.02 -15.26
CA TYR A 85 5.07 -10.61 -14.30
C TYR A 85 5.13 -9.11 -14.00
N LEU A 86 6.33 -8.58 -13.75
CA LEU A 86 6.54 -7.16 -13.49
C LEU A 86 6.13 -6.30 -14.69
N GLN A 87 6.53 -6.68 -15.91
CA GLN A 87 6.18 -5.96 -17.13
C GLN A 87 4.67 -5.91 -17.35
N LEU A 88 3.98 -7.05 -17.22
CA LEU A 88 2.52 -7.11 -17.36
C LEU A 88 1.81 -6.30 -16.27
N THR A 89 2.28 -6.42 -15.03
CA THR A 89 1.72 -5.65 -13.91
C THR A 89 1.89 -4.15 -14.17
N ALA A 90 3.07 -3.70 -14.59
CA ALA A 90 3.31 -2.29 -14.90
C ALA A 90 2.47 -1.81 -16.08
N ALA A 91 2.36 -2.62 -17.16
CA ALA A 91 1.57 -2.30 -18.35
C ALA A 91 0.07 -2.08 -18.05
N VAL A 92 -0.46 -2.72 -17.03
CA VAL A 92 -1.88 -2.56 -16.62
C VAL A 92 -2.02 -1.52 -15.51
N MET A 93 -1.16 -1.58 -14.48
CA MET A 93 -1.35 -0.74 -13.28
C MET A 93 -0.96 0.73 -13.50
N LEU A 94 0.01 1.02 -14.38
CA LEU A 94 0.36 2.42 -14.68
C LEU A 94 -0.76 3.14 -15.42
N PRO A 95 -1.34 2.61 -16.53
CA PRO A 95 -2.51 3.23 -17.14
C PRO A 95 -3.73 3.28 -16.22
N ALA A 96 -3.95 2.25 -15.38
CA ALA A 96 -5.05 2.24 -14.42
C ALA A 96 -4.92 3.35 -13.38
N ALA A 97 -3.72 3.55 -12.83
CA ALA A 97 -3.45 4.64 -11.89
C ALA A 97 -3.61 6.01 -12.54
N LEU A 98 -3.11 6.18 -13.77
CA LEU A 98 -3.29 7.41 -14.55
C LEU A 98 -4.76 7.66 -14.84
N GLY A 99 -5.50 6.64 -15.29
CA GLY A 99 -6.93 6.70 -15.51
C GLY A 99 -7.69 7.12 -14.25
N PHE A 100 -7.33 6.54 -13.09
CA PHE A 100 -7.93 6.91 -11.82
C PHE A 100 -7.69 8.40 -11.48
N VAL A 101 -6.49 8.91 -11.72
CA VAL A 101 -6.17 10.34 -11.52
C VAL A 101 -6.99 11.23 -12.44
N LEU A 102 -7.13 10.86 -13.73
CA LEU A 102 -7.88 11.64 -14.72
C LEU A 102 -9.38 11.67 -14.41
N VAL A 103 -9.94 10.55 -13.94
CA VAL A 103 -11.37 10.43 -13.63
C VAL A 103 -11.71 10.88 -12.20
N ALA A 104 -10.70 11.19 -11.37
CA ALA A 104 -10.89 11.56 -9.96
C ALA A 104 -11.91 12.70 -9.73
N PRO A 105 -11.93 13.80 -10.52
CA PRO A 105 -12.93 14.85 -10.37
C PRO A 105 -14.35 14.37 -10.63
N ASP A 106 -14.55 13.59 -11.71
CA ASP A 106 -15.88 13.06 -12.09
C ASP A 106 -16.33 12.01 -11.07
N LEU A 107 -15.40 11.18 -10.60
CA LEU A 107 -15.67 10.17 -9.59
C LEU A 107 -16.11 10.81 -8.27
N SER A 108 -15.44 11.89 -7.87
CA SER A 108 -15.82 12.66 -6.67
C SER A 108 -17.21 13.29 -6.82
N GLN A 109 -17.57 13.76 -8.03
CA GLN A 109 -18.88 14.34 -8.30
C GLN A 109 -20.00 13.30 -8.32
N ALA A 110 -19.72 12.11 -8.87
CA ALA A 110 -20.71 11.04 -9.02
C ALA A 110 -20.98 10.29 -7.73
N LEU A 111 -19.95 10.04 -6.90
CA LEU A 111 -20.03 9.17 -5.74
C LEU A 111 -20.15 9.91 -4.41
N LEU A 112 -19.71 11.19 -4.35
CA LEU A 112 -19.65 11.92 -3.08
C LEU A 112 -20.65 13.06 -3.05
N GLY A 113 -21.20 13.30 -1.86
CA GLY A 113 -22.08 14.45 -1.61
C GLY A 113 -21.37 15.79 -1.80
N GLY A 114 -22.13 16.86 -2.09
CA GLY A 114 -21.58 18.17 -2.45
C GLY A 114 -20.52 18.73 -1.50
N ALA A 115 -20.69 18.49 -0.18
CA ALA A 115 -19.77 18.95 0.86
C ALA A 115 -18.39 18.28 0.82
N PHE A 116 -18.25 17.11 0.17
CA PHE A 116 -17.01 16.30 0.14
C PHE A 116 -16.25 16.42 -1.17
N ARG A 117 -16.86 16.92 -2.24
CA ARG A 117 -16.34 16.85 -3.62
C ARG A 117 -15.00 17.54 -3.80
N ALA A 118 -14.88 18.77 -3.35
CA ALA A 118 -13.68 19.58 -3.55
C ALA A 118 -12.47 18.98 -2.81
N ASP A 119 -12.67 18.62 -1.54
CA ASP A 119 -11.63 18.06 -0.70
C ASP A 119 -11.20 16.66 -1.20
N ALA A 120 -12.15 15.81 -1.58
CA ALA A 120 -11.85 14.50 -2.13
C ALA A 120 -11.11 14.59 -3.48
N ALA A 121 -11.54 15.46 -4.39
CA ALA A 121 -10.88 15.66 -5.68
C ALA A 121 -9.43 16.12 -5.51
N ALA A 122 -9.13 16.93 -4.47
CA ALA A 122 -7.79 17.42 -4.20
C ALA A 122 -6.83 16.32 -3.68
N VAL A 123 -7.35 15.35 -2.90
CA VAL A 123 -6.51 14.29 -2.30
C VAL A 123 -6.45 13.01 -3.14
N MET A 124 -7.44 12.75 -4.00
CA MET A 124 -7.54 11.53 -4.82
C MET A 124 -6.30 11.23 -5.67
N PRO A 125 -5.67 12.20 -6.37
CA PRO A 125 -4.46 11.93 -7.15
C PRO A 125 -3.30 11.40 -6.28
N TRP A 126 -3.15 11.92 -5.07
CA TRP A 126 -2.14 11.45 -4.12
C TRP A 126 -2.43 10.04 -3.64
N PHE A 127 -3.69 9.73 -3.38
CA PHE A 127 -4.10 8.37 -3.02
C PHE A 127 -3.95 7.38 -4.17
N ALA A 128 -4.19 7.78 -5.42
CA ALA A 128 -3.92 6.95 -6.58
C ALA A 128 -2.44 6.56 -6.67
N LEU A 129 -1.55 7.53 -6.45
CA LEU A 129 -0.12 7.29 -6.42
C LEU A 129 0.29 6.43 -5.21
N ALA A 130 -0.24 6.71 -4.02
CA ALA A 130 0.00 5.91 -2.83
C ALA A 130 -0.49 4.45 -3.01
N ALA A 131 -1.67 4.26 -3.60
CA ALA A 131 -2.23 2.94 -3.90
C ALA A 131 -1.40 2.17 -4.94
N LEU A 132 -0.90 2.84 -5.97
CA LEU A 132 0.02 2.25 -6.93
C LEU A 132 1.30 1.76 -6.24
N LEU A 133 1.93 2.61 -5.43
CA LEU A 133 3.14 2.24 -4.68
C LEU A 133 2.89 1.12 -3.67
N ALA A 134 1.77 1.18 -2.95
CA ALA A 134 1.37 0.13 -2.01
C ALA A 134 1.17 -1.21 -2.72
N GLY A 135 0.51 -1.20 -3.87
CA GLY A 135 0.30 -2.38 -4.70
C GLY A 135 1.62 -2.93 -5.26
N LEU A 136 2.47 -2.08 -5.83
CA LEU A 136 3.79 -2.49 -6.29
C LEU A 136 4.64 -3.09 -5.16
N ARG A 137 4.60 -2.49 -3.98
CA ARG A 137 5.28 -3.04 -2.81
C ARG A 137 4.74 -4.42 -2.45
N CYS A 138 3.45 -4.51 -2.15
CA CYS A 138 2.82 -5.71 -1.59
C CYS A 138 2.82 -6.89 -2.58
N TYR A 139 2.48 -6.62 -3.84
CA TYR A 139 2.23 -7.67 -4.84
C TYR A 139 3.42 -7.95 -5.77
N VAL A 140 4.46 -7.10 -5.75
CA VAL A 140 5.64 -7.28 -6.60
C VAL A 140 6.91 -7.37 -5.75
N ILE A 141 7.24 -6.30 -4.99
CA ILE A 141 8.53 -6.23 -4.30
C ILE A 141 8.58 -7.22 -3.12
N ASP A 142 7.54 -7.27 -2.29
CA ASP A 142 7.48 -8.14 -1.12
C ASP A 142 7.37 -9.64 -1.47
N VAL A 143 7.02 -9.97 -2.72
CA VAL A 143 7.01 -11.36 -3.22
C VAL A 143 8.38 -12.04 -3.04
N GLN A 144 9.48 -11.32 -3.24
CA GLN A 144 10.83 -11.86 -3.03
C GLN A 144 11.07 -12.28 -1.57
N LEU A 145 10.58 -11.46 -0.62
CA LEU A 145 10.68 -11.75 0.82
C LEU A 145 9.76 -12.92 1.21
N ASN A 146 8.57 -13.01 0.59
CA ASN A 146 7.63 -14.10 0.79
C ASN A 146 8.20 -15.43 0.27
N LEU A 147 8.74 -15.48 -0.95
CA LEU A 147 9.37 -16.68 -1.53
C LEU A 147 10.58 -17.15 -0.71
N SER A 148 11.34 -16.23 -0.13
CA SER A 148 12.48 -16.55 0.74
C SER A 148 12.12 -16.79 2.19
N GLN A 149 10.83 -16.78 2.55
CA GLN A 149 10.29 -16.95 3.91
C GLN A 149 10.87 -15.96 4.94
N ARG A 150 11.29 -14.75 4.50
CA ARG A 150 11.83 -13.70 5.38
C ARG A 150 10.74 -12.87 6.06
N MET A 151 9.78 -13.54 6.72
CA MET A 151 8.60 -12.90 7.33
C MET A 151 8.97 -11.90 8.44
N LYS A 152 10.06 -12.15 9.19
CA LYS A 152 10.53 -11.21 10.22
C LYS A 152 10.98 -9.87 9.60
N THR A 153 11.69 -9.92 8.47
CA THR A 153 12.12 -8.71 7.74
C THR A 153 10.92 -7.94 7.23
N LEU A 154 9.94 -8.65 6.65
CA LEU A 154 8.70 -8.03 6.20
C LEU A 154 7.95 -7.34 7.34
N GLY A 155 7.81 -8.00 8.49
CA GLY A 155 7.20 -7.41 9.69
C GLY A 155 7.92 -6.15 10.19
N LEU A 156 9.25 -6.16 10.17
CA LEU A 156 10.06 -4.98 10.54
C LEU A 156 9.86 -3.81 9.57
N ILE A 157 9.75 -4.07 8.27
CA ILE A 157 9.48 -3.03 7.26
C ILE A 157 8.09 -2.43 7.47
N VAL A 158 7.08 -3.26 7.75
CA VAL A 158 5.72 -2.78 8.05
C VAL A 158 5.72 -1.93 9.32
N ALA A 159 6.40 -2.38 10.37
CA ALA A 159 6.51 -1.63 11.62
C ALA A 159 7.25 -0.29 11.44
N ALA A 160 8.35 -0.28 10.71
CA ALA A 160 9.09 0.94 10.39
C ALA A 160 8.24 1.92 9.56
N SER A 161 7.48 1.41 8.58
CA SER A 161 6.55 2.22 7.80
C SER A 161 5.43 2.81 8.66
N ALA A 162 4.89 2.06 9.62
CA ALA A 162 3.87 2.53 10.55
C ALA A 162 4.41 3.66 11.45
N LEU A 163 5.59 3.48 12.03
CA LEU A 163 6.24 4.50 12.84
C LEU A 163 6.55 5.77 12.04
N LEU A 164 7.05 5.61 10.82
CA LEU A 164 7.30 6.73 9.91
C LEU A 164 5.99 7.47 9.56
N SER A 165 4.91 6.73 9.29
CA SER A 165 3.59 7.31 9.04
C SER A 165 3.10 8.15 10.21
N ILE A 166 3.15 7.60 11.42
CA ILE A 166 2.74 8.31 12.63
C ILE A 166 3.58 9.56 12.84
N ALA A 167 4.91 9.44 12.79
CA ALA A 167 5.82 10.56 13.03
C ALA A 167 5.61 11.70 12.02
N LEU A 168 5.50 11.36 10.73
CA LEU A 168 5.27 12.37 9.69
C LEU A 168 3.88 12.99 9.79
N ASN A 169 2.84 12.21 10.06
CA ASN A 169 1.48 12.74 10.18
C ASN A 169 1.34 13.66 11.41
N LEU A 170 1.94 13.34 12.55
CA LEU A 170 1.93 14.23 13.72
C LEU A 170 2.58 15.59 13.43
N TRP A 171 3.56 15.64 12.55
CA TRP A 171 4.22 16.89 12.18
C TRP A 171 3.54 17.63 11.04
N VAL A 172 3.02 16.92 10.03
CA VAL A 172 2.49 17.48 8.77
C VAL A 172 1.02 17.84 8.89
N VAL A 173 0.20 16.99 9.52
CA VAL A 173 -1.26 17.18 9.61
C VAL A 173 -1.66 18.50 10.27
N PRO A 174 -1.06 18.93 11.39
CA PRO A 174 -1.44 20.21 12.02
C PRO A 174 -1.19 21.44 11.13
N ARG A 175 -0.31 21.32 10.13
CA ARG A 175 0.08 22.43 9.24
C ARG A 175 -0.60 22.39 7.89
N TYR A 176 -0.82 21.20 7.35
CA TYR A 176 -1.25 21.02 5.95
C TYR A 176 -2.55 20.22 5.81
N GLY A 177 -3.17 19.81 6.91
CA GLY A 177 -4.45 19.10 6.92
C GLY A 177 -4.46 17.83 6.07
N ILE A 178 -5.59 17.58 5.39
CA ILE A 178 -5.81 16.38 4.57
C ILE A 178 -4.84 16.23 3.39
N LEU A 179 -4.45 17.34 2.75
CA LEU A 179 -3.45 17.31 1.66
C LEU A 179 -2.08 16.89 2.17
N GLY A 180 -1.70 17.35 3.36
CA GLY A 180 -0.48 16.93 4.02
C GLY A 180 -0.47 15.43 4.28
N ALA A 181 -1.54 14.90 4.86
CA ALA A 181 -1.68 13.48 5.13
C ALA A 181 -1.62 12.62 3.86
N ALA A 182 -2.29 13.03 2.77
CA ALA A 182 -2.25 12.32 1.50
C ALA A 182 -0.84 12.27 0.89
N ARG A 183 -0.05 13.36 1.00
CA ARG A 183 1.36 13.38 0.59
C ARG A 183 2.23 12.48 1.48
N VAL A 184 1.99 12.48 2.77
CA VAL A 184 2.69 11.57 3.72
C VAL A 184 2.41 10.12 3.35
N ALA A 185 1.18 9.75 2.96
CA ALA A 185 0.87 8.40 2.50
C ALA A 185 1.75 7.98 1.32
N VAL A 186 1.96 8.85 0.32
CA VAL A 186 2.87 8.59 -0.80
C VAL A 186 4.31 8.38 -0.33
N LEU A 187 4.82 9.26 0.53
CA LEU A 187 6.19 9.19 1.04
C LEU A 187 6.43 7.90 1.84
N VAL A 188 5.48 7.51 2.68
CA VAL A 188 5.56 6.27 3.48
C VAL A 188 5.56 5.04 2.58
N GLN A 189 4.71 5.01 1.54
CA GLN A 189 4.71 3.89 0.61
C GLN A 189 5.98 3.84 -0.25
N ALA A 190 6.50 4.97 -0.68
CA ALA A 190 7.78 5.05 -1.39
C ALA A 190 8.95 4.56 -0.51
N ALA A 191 9.00 4.99 0.75
CA ALA A 191 9.99 4.51 1.72
C ALA A 191 9.85 3.00 1.97
N GLY A 192 8.62 2.50 2.10
CA GLY A 192 8.33 1.08 2.22
C GLY A 192 8.82 0.28 1.00
N CYS A 193 8.57 0.76 -0.21
CA CYS A 193 9.09 0.16 -1.44
C CYS A 193 10.62 0.08 -1.43
N LEU A 194 11.28 1.17 -1.03
CA LEU A 194 12.74 1.22 -0.96
C LEU A 194 13.30 0.25 0.08
N MET A 195 12.72 0.21 1.28
CA MET A 195 13.11 -0.73 2.33
C MET A 195 12.94 -2.19 1.89
N SER A 196 11.79 -2.53 1.31
CA SER A 196 11.51 -3.87 0.77
C SER A 196 12.46 -4.24 -0.36
N TYR A 197 12.74 -3.31 -1.27
CA TYR A 197 13.68 -3.53 -2.38
C TYR A 197 15.10 -3.79 -1.87
N VAL A 198 15.58 -2.98 -0.94
CA VAL A 198 16.93 -3.14 -0.35
C VAL A 198 17.03 -4.46 0.41
N ALA A 199 16.00 -4.84 1.18
CA ALA A 199 15.95 -6.10 1.91
C ALA A 199 15.85 -7.33 1.00
N GLY A 200 15.22 -7.17 -0.16
CA GLY A 200 15.08 -8.21 -1.19
C GLY A 200 16.31 -8.39 -2.08
N ARG A 201 17.25 -7.43 -2.11
CA ARG A 201 18.49 -7.53 -2.88
C ARG A 201 19.26 -8.80 -2.50
N GLY A 202 19.51 -9.66 -3.47
CA GLY A 202 20.23 -10.92 -3.28
C GLY A 202 19.35 -12.17 -3.15
N VAL A 203 18.02 -12.03 -3.09
CA VAL A 203 17.07 -13.16 -3.17
C VAL A 203 16.87 -13.56 -4.64
N LEU A 204 16.53 -12.60 -5.46
CA LEU A 204 16.52 -12.73 -6.92
C LEU A 204 17.67 -11.86 -7.44
N ARG A 205 18.77 -12.49 -7.86
CA ARG A 205 19.84 -11.79 -8.60
C ARG A 205 19.34 -11.59 -10.03
N PHE A 206 18.97 -10.36 -10.34
CA PHE A 206 18.75 -9.93 -11.71
C PHE A 206 20.08 -9.53 -12.33
#